data_02d4d800b125a015669614ed29391fa8
#
_entry.id   02d4d800b125a015669614ed29391fa8
#
_cell.length_a   1.000
_cell.length_b   1.000
_cell.length_c   1.000
_cell.angle_alpha   90.00
_cell.angle_beta   90.00
_cell.angle_gamma   90.00
#
_symmetry.space_group_name_H-M   'P 1'
#
loop_
_entity.id
_entity.type
_entity.pdbx_description
1 polymer ?
#
loop_
_entity_poly.entity_id
_entity_poly.type
_entity_poly.pdbx_seq_one_letter_code
_entity_poly.pdbx_strand_id
1 'polypeptide(L)'
;KNKLIESSSIKKILNNSEEILKTSDVNFNYSEKKIFRKNKSNLNCKRHLSIFAKHNIIPRFCFDCYKVQLTLVSVLDLIKIYFYFNDLDLKNNNIRKCVVELRKGVSGNYKGYIFTNSIEEAKNVSDIIYNDLRTDEINLKKIEVKHGCTEYYENYNLYKNVEKNITDKLYKNEWAKIEDEFDKEYFTIENIQERKFNNTINKFNLSDFLIIKNWLLYARALDDNSYKEIFSHEIKIDRLSKIEKDKINLRKIDK
;
A
#
# COMPACT_ATOMS: atom_id res chain seq x y z
N LYS A 1 23.80 2.78 1.31
CA LYS A 1 22.82 2.98 0.22
C LYS A 1 22.23 1.63 -0.13
N ASN A 2 20.92 1.46 0.04
CA ASN A 2 20.22 0.27 -0.43
C ASN A 2 20.23 0.31 -1.97
N LYS A 3 20.75 -0.74 -2.59
CA LYS A 3 20.84 -0.82 -4.05
C LYS A 3 19.48 -1.28 -4.61
N LEU A 4 18.98 -0.59 -5.62
CA LEU A 4 17.81 -1.02 -6.36
C LEU A 4 18.10 -2.32 -7.13
N ILE A 5 17.12 -3.19 -7.21
CA ILE A 5 17.21 -4.42 -7.98
C ILE A 5 17.13 -4.10 -9.48
N GLU A 6 18.00 -4.72 -10.27
CA GLU A 6 18.01 -4.57 -11.72
C GLU A 6 16.79 -5.24 -12.39
N SER A 7 16.27 -4.65 -13.45
CA SER A 7 15.14 -5.20 -14.22
C SER A 7 15.43 -6.62 -14.74
N SER A 8 16.68 -6.93 -15.09
CA SER A 8 17.14 -8.27 -15.50
C SER A 8 16.94 -9.32 -14.41
N SER A 9 17.25 -8.97 -13.15
CA SER A 9 17.06 -9.84 -11.99
C SER A 9 15.57 -10.05 -11.69
N ILE A 10 14.77 -8.98 -11.75
CA ILE A 10 13.32 -9.07 -11.62
C ILE A 10 12.75 -10.00 -12.70
N LYS A 11 13.16 -9.81 -13.95
CA LYS A 11 12.73 -10.65 -15.07
C LYS A 11 13.01 -12.14 -14.82
N LYS A 12 14.21 -12.46 -14.36
CA LYS A 12 14.60 -13.83 -14.03
C LYS A 12 13.71 -14.41 -12.92
N ILE A 13 13.49 -13.66 -11.83
CA ILE A 13 12.64 -14.09 -10.71
C ILE A 13 11.21 -14.37 -11.19
N LEU A 14 10.59 -13.44 -11.91
CA LEU A 14 9.19 -13.55 -12.31
C LEU A 14 8.97 -14.67 -13.35
N ASN A 15 9.87 -14.79 -14.35
CA ASN A 15 9.73 -15.83 -15.35
C ASN A 15 9.97 -17.24 -14.76
N ASN A 16 10.97 -17.42 -13.88
CA ASN A 16 11.17 -18.69 -13.19
C ASN A 16 9.96 -19.05 -12.32
N SER A 17 9.37 -18.07 -11.63
CA SER A 17 8.16 -18.30 -10.82
C SER A 17 6.96 -18.69 -11.68
N GLU A 18 6.81 -18.11 -12.87
CA GLU A 18 5.75 -18.50 -13.82
C GLU A 18 5.92 -19.92 -14.34
N GLU A 19 7.15 -20.32 -14.67
CA GLU A 19 7.44 -21.69 -15.12
C GLU A 19 7.13 -22.73 -14.00
N ILE A 20 7.56 -22.46 -12.77
CA ILE A 20 7.24 -23.32 -11.63
C ILE A 20 5.71 -23.41 -11.42
N LEU A 21 4.99 -22.29 -11.55
CA LEU A 21 3.54 -22.27 -11.39
C LEU A 21 2.83 -23.08 -12.47
N LYS A 22 3.30 -23.00 -13.73
CA LYS A 22 2.74 -23.79 -14.84
C LYS A 22 2.92 -25.30 -14.67
N THR A 23 4.04 -25.71 -14.06
CA THR A 23 4.32 -27.13 -13.83
C THR A 23 3.59 -27.69 -12.60
N SER A 24 3.04 -26.84 -11.74
CA SER A 24 2.45 -27.26 -10.45
C SER A 24 1.01 -27.78 -10.56
N ASP A 25 0.38 -27.76 -11.70
CA ASP A 25 -1.00 -28.20 -11.96
C ASP A 25 -2.06 -27.62 -10.97
N VAL A 26 -1.70 -26.50 -10.31
CA VAL A 26 -2.54 -25.84 -9.29
C VAL A 26 -3.13 -24.57 -9.85
N ASN A 27 -4.45 -24.47 -9.86
CA ASN A 27 -5.15 -23.27 -10.29
C ASN A 27 -5.38 -22.34 -9.08
N PHE A 28 -4.60 -21.26 -9.01
CA PHE A 28 -4.74 -20.25 -7.97
C PHE A 28 -5.68 -19.13 -8.44
N ASN A 29 -6.86 -19.06 -7.85
CA ASN A 29 -7.72 -17.88 -8.00
C ASN A 29 -7.39 -16.88 -6.89
N TYR A 30 -6.58 -15.87 -7.23
CA TYR A 30 -6.06 -14.90 -6.27
C TYR A 30 -6.33 -13.47 -6.75
N SER A 31 -7.16 -12.74 -6.03
CA SER A 31 -7.64 -11.39 -6.41
C SER A 31 -7.02 -10.25 -5.61
N GLU A 32 -6.04 -10.54 -4.71
CA GLU A 32 -5.43 -9.50 -3.87
C GLU A 32 -4.57 -8.55 -4.75
N LYS A 33 -4.61 -7.27 -4.39
CA LYS A 33 -3.95 -6.16 -5.12
C LYS A 33 -2.88 -5.46 -4.31
N LYS A 34 -2.69 -5.87 -3.06
CA LYS A 34 -1.84 -5.19 -2.08
C LYS A 34 -0.85 -6.16 -1.50
N ILE A 35 0.42 -5.77 -1.50
CA ILE A 35 1.44 -6.46 -0.73
C ILE A 35 1.72 -5.64 0.52
N PHE A 36 1.61 -6.27 1.69
CA PHE A 36 2.01 -5.69 2.96
C PHE A 36 3.27 -6.36 3.49
N ARG A 37 4.15 -5.55 4.05
CA ARG A 37 5.24 -5.97 4.92
C ARG A 37 5.05 -5.30 6.27
N LYS A 38 5.15 -6.07 7.32
CA LYS A 38 4.87 -5.56 8.66
C LYS A 38 5.95 -5.92 9.66
N ASN A 39 6.10 -5.00 10.59
CA ASN A 39 6.67 -5.29 11.90
C ASN A 39 5.59 -5.96 12.80
N LYS A 40 5.90 -6.07 14.09
CA LYS A 40 4.96 -6.60 15.11
C LYS A 40 3.82 -5.64 15.46
N SER A 41 3.85 -4.38 14.98
CA SER A 41 2.82 -3.41 15.33
C SER A 41 1.52 -3.68 14.57
N ASN A 42 0.40 -3.56 15.27
CA ASN A 42 -0.93 -3.61 14.70
C ASN A 42 -1.51 -2.20 14.66
N LEU A 43 -1.74 -1.67 13.46
CA LEU A 43 -2.39 -0.36 13.29
C LEU A 43 -3.89 -0.39 13.62
N ASN A 44 -4.46 -1.56 13.86
CA ASN A 44 -5.89 -1.76 14.18
C ASN A 44 -6.88 -0.97 13.29
N CYS A 45 -6.53 -0.82 12.00
CA CYS A 45 -7.30 0.01 11.07
C CYS A 45 -8.77 -0.43 10.93
N LYS A 46 -9.07 -1.72 11.13
CA LYS A 46 -10.46 -2.22 11.06
C LYS A 46 -11.31 -1.58 12.18
N ARG A 47 -10.81 -1.56 13.42
CA ARG A 47 -11.45 -0.87 14.54
C ARG A 47 -11.68 0.62 14.21
N HIS A 48 -10.63 1.29 13.78
CA HIS A 48 -10.66 2.73 13.54
C HIS A 48 -11.66 3.12 12.44
N LEU A 49 -11.69 2.37 11.35
CA LEU A 49 -12.67 2.58 10.27
C LEU A 49 -14.09 2.24 10.69
N SER A 50 -14.28 1.23 11.57
CA SER A 50 -15.60 0.89 12.11
C SER A 50 -16.14 1.97 13.03
N ILE A 51 -15.30 2.57 13.88
CA ILE A 51 -15.67 3.73 14.70
C ILE A 51 -16.08 4.91 13.82
N PHE A 52 -15.28 5.22 12.79
CA PHE A 52 -15.62 6.29 11.86
C PHE A 52 -16.95 6.04 11.14
N ALA A 53 -17.17 4.83 10.64
CA ALA A 53 -18.39 4.47 9.94
C ALA A 53 -19.64 4.55 10.83
N LYS A 54 -19.53 4.15 12.12
CA LYS A 54 -20.65 4.13 13.08
C LYS A 54 -20.93 5.50 13.69
N HIS A 55 -19.89 6.26 14.02
CA HIS A 55 -19.99 7.48 14.84
C HIS A 55 -19.50 8.75 14.15
N ASN A 56 -18.94 8.63 12.94
CA ASN A 56 -18.35 9.75 12.19
C ASN A 56 -17.35 10.56 13.02
N ILE A 57 -16.46 9.89 13.75
CA ILE A 57 -15.36 10.51 14.49
C ILE A 57 -14.02 9.94 14.05
N ILE A 58 -12.95 10.73 14.15
CA ILE A 58 -11.59 10.25 13.90
C ILE A 58 -11.02 9.71 15.22
N PRO A 59 -10.67 8.41 15.31
CA PRO A 59 -10.05 7.86 16.51
C PRO A 59 -8.72 8.54 16.86
N ARG A 60 -8.45 8.68 18.16
CA ARG A 60 -7.25 9.37 18.67
C ARG A 60 -5.95 8.86 18.04
N PHE A 61 -5.81 7.56 17.92
CA PHE A 61 -4.64 6.93 17.31
C PHE A 61 -4.37 7.42 15.87
N CYS A 62 -5.40 7.75 15.10
CA CYS A 62 -5.25 8.12 13.70
C CYS A 62 -4.59 9.49 13.51
N PHE A 63 -4.62 10.36 14.52
CA PHE A 63 -3.95 11.66 14.48
C PHE A 63 -2.43 11.55 14.53
N ASP A 64 -1.89 10.51 15.17
CA ASP A 64 -0.46 10.24 15.23
C ASP A 64 0.00 9.20 14.20
N CYS A 65 -0.94 8.67 13.41
CA CYS A 65 -0.64 7.75 12.32
C CYS A 65 -0.40 8.53 11.02
N TYR A 66 0.82 8.45 10.51
CA TYR A 66 1.21 9.06 9.24
C TYR A 66 1.63 8.01 8.22
N LYS A 67 1.70 8.39 6.97
CA LYS A 67 2.28 7.60 5.89
C LYS A 67 3.14 8.43 4.98
N VAL A 68 4.30 7.93 4.63
CA VAL A 68 5.08 8.38 3.49
C VAL A 68 4.51 7.68 2.26
N GLN A 69 3.94 8.45 1.34
CA GLN A 69 3.36 7.97 0.09
C GLN A 69 4.30 8.24 -1.07
N LEU A 70 4.68 7.18 -1.79
CA LEU A 70 5.36 7.26 -3.08
C LEU A 70 4.31 7.09 -4.18
N THR A 71 4.26 8.01 -5.13
CA THR A 71 3.46 7.89 -6.35
C THR A 71 4.42 7.63 -7.51
N LEU A 72 4.23 6.50 -8.18
CA LEU A 72 5.13 5.97 -9.20
C LEU A 72 4.48 6.06 -10.58
N VAL A 73 5.30 6.05 -11.62
CA VAL A 73 4.83 6.20 -13.01
C VAL A 73 4.37 4.88 -13.60
N SER A 74 5.07 3.78 -13.31
CA SER A 74 4.87 2.49 -13.98
C SER A 74 4.76 1.32 -13.01
N VAL A 75 4.28 0.19 -13.51
CA VAL A 75 4.27 -1.07 -12.75
C VAL A 75 5.68 -1.59 -12.50
N LEU A 76 6.62 -1.33 -13.40
CA LEU A 76 8.03 -1.64 -13.22
C LEU A 76 8.60 -0.92 -11.99
N ASP A 77 8.32 0.38 -11.88
CA ASP A 77 8.72 1.17 -10.71
C ASP A 77 8.09 0.63 -9.43
N LEU A 78 6.79 0.24 -9.45
CA LEU A 78 6.12 -0.36 -8.30
C LEU A 78 6.80 -1.66 -7.84
N ILE A 79 7.20 -2.50 -8.78
CA ILE A 79 7.87 -3.77 -8.47
C ILE A 79 9.30 -3.50 -7.94
N LYS A 80 10.02 -2.54 -8.50
CA LYS A 80 11.32 -2.12 -7.95
C LYS A 80 11.19 -1.59 -6.52
N ILE A 81 10.16 -0.77 -6.24
CA ILE A 81 9.86 -0.28 -4.87
C ILE A 81 9.47 -1.42 -3.93
N TYR A 82 8.74 -2.43 -4.41
CA TYR A 82 8.44 -3.61 -3.61
C TYR A 82 9.72 -4.31 -3.12
N PHE A 83 10.69 -4.55 -3.99
CA PHE A 83 11.97 -5.14 -3.62
C PHE A 83 12.79 -4.19 -2.72
N TYR A 84 12.87 -2.91 -3.07
CA TYR A 84 13.51 -1.90 -2.23
C TYR A 84 12.91 -1.87 -0.81
N PHE A 85 11.60 -1.93 -0.67
CA PHE A 85 10.94 -1.98 0.63
C PHE A 85 11.26 -3.24 1.44
N ASN A 86 11.55 -4.36 0.78
CA ASN A 86 11.99 -5.57 1.48
C ASN A 86 13.38 -5.38 2.10
N ASP A 87 14.27 -4.68 1.43
CA ASP A 87 15.68 -4.51 1.83
C ASP A 87 15.91 -3.23 2.65
N LEU A 88 14.95 -2.29 2.64
CA LEU A 88 15.06 -1.03 3.37
C LEU A 88 15.11 -1.27 4.88
N ASP A 89 16.22 -0.90 5.52
CA ASP A 89 16.34 -0.94 6.98
C ASP A 89 15.84 0.36 7.59
N LEU A 90 14.87 0.24 8.50
CA LEU A 90 14.30 1.36 9.26
C LEU A 90 14.30 1.01 10.74
N LYS A 91 14.70 1.97 11.59
CA LYS A 91 14.82 1.80 13.05
C LYS A 91 13.61 1.09 13.69
N ASN A 92 12.40 1.43 13.25
CA ASN A 92 11.16 0.87 13.80
C ASN A 92 10.58 -0.25 12.93
N ASN A 93 11.30 -0.67 11.87
CA ASN A 93 10.84 -1.69 10.93
C ASN A 93 9.38 -1.47 10.47
N ASN A 94 9.08 -0.26 10.07
CA ASN A 94 7.75 0.26 9.79
C ASN A 94 6.95 -0.62 8.82
N ILE A 95 5.64 -0.61 8.98
CA ILE A 95 4.70 -1.25 8.05
C ILE A 95 4.82 -0.62 6.67
N ARG A 96 4.95 -1.46 5.64
CA ARG A 96 5.09 -1.07 4.24
C ARG A 96 4.00 -1.70 3.40
N LYS A 97 3.57 -0.99 2.39
CA LYS A 97 2.51 -1.45 1.48
C LYS A 97 2.80 -1.00 0.07
N CYS A 98 2.67 -1.92 -0.89
CA CYS A 98 2.64 -1.63 -2.32
C CYS A 98 1.27 -1.99 -2.90
N VAL A 99 0.76 -1.17 -3.82
CA VAL A 99 -0.60 -1.36 -4.38
C VAL A 99 -0.76 -0.72 -5.74
N VAL A 100 -1.56 -1.36 -6.60
CA VAL A 100 -2.16 -0.72 -7.78
C VAL A 100 -3.47 -0.06 -7.35
N GLU A 101 -3.55 1.25 -7.50
CA GLU A 101 -4.70 2.08 -7.12
C GLU A 101 -5.67 2.23 -8.28
N LEU A 102 -6.88 1.69 -8.11
CA LEU A 102 -7.93 1.73 -9.13
C LEU A 102 -9.13 2.61 -8.73
N ARG A 103 -9.09 3.29 -7.58
CA ARG A 103 -10.19 4.17 -7.15
C ARG A 103 -10.20 5.42 -8.01
N LYS A 104 -11.41 5.80 -8.50
CA LYS A 104 -11.63 7.06 -9.21
C LYS A 104 -11.22 8.26 -8.35
N GLY A 105 -10.70 9.31 -8.97
CA GLY A 105 -10.33 10.56 -8.30
C GLY A 105 -9.06 10.49 -7.44
N VAL A 106 -8.40 9.32 -7.36
CA VAL A 106 -7.12 9.18 -6.63
C VAL A 106 -5.97 9.28 -7.62
N SER A 107 -5.18 10.35 -7.57
CA SER A 107 -4.05 10.57 -8.49
C SER A 107 -3.02 9.43 -8.44
N GLY A 108 -2.58 8.96 -9.60
CA GLY A 108 -1.55 7.93 -9.80
C GLY A 108 -2.06 6.51 -9.55
N ASN A 109 -1.61 5.57 -10.40
CA ASN A 109 -2.06 4.18 -10.37
C ASN A 109 -1.16 3.28 -9.51
N TYR A 110 0.09 3.65 -9.29
CA TYR A 110 1.08 2.82 -8.61
C TYR A 110 1.60 3.51 -7.37
N LYS A 111 1.45 2.86 -6.21
CA LYS A 111 1.76 3.49 -4.92
C LYS A 111 2.50 2.59 -3.96
N GLY A 112 3.55 3.15 -3.37
CA GLY A 112 4.20 2.63 -2.18
C GLY A 112 3.84 3.46 -0.95
N TYR A 113 3.75 2.80 0.21
CA TYR A 113 3.48 3.47 1.49
C TYR A 113 4.37 2.91 2.59
N ILE A 114 4.86 3.79 3.45
CA ILE A 114 5.47 3.43 4.74
C ILE A 114 4.69 4.15 5.83
N PHE A 115 4.20 3.40 6.83
CA PHE A 115 3.42 3.96 7.93
C PHE A 115 4.33 4.26 9.12
N THR A 116 4.10 5.40 9.76
CA THR A 116 4.88 5.92 10.88
C THR A 116 3.96 6.39 11.99
N ASN A 117 4.52 6.55 13.20
CA ASN A 117 3.77 6.91 14.41
C ASN A 117 3.99 8.37 14.83
N SER A 118 4.71 9.15 14.04
CA SER A 118 4.85 10.59 14.23
C SER A 118 5.20 11.30 12.93
N ILE A 119 4.97 12.61 12.89
CA ILE A 119 5.31 13.44 11.74
C ILE A 119 6.82 13.56 11.55
N GLU A 120 7.59 13.58 12.65
CA GLU A 120 9.05 13.63 12.62
C GLU A 120 9.63 12.36 11.99
N GLU A 121 9.11 11.19 12.41
CA GLU A 121 9.49 9.92 11.82
C GLU A 121 9.14 9.88 10.34
N ALA A 122 7.94 10.35 9.96
CA ALA A 122 7.52 10.39 8.56
C ALA A 122 8.44 11.26 7.70
N LYS A 123 8.85 12.42 8.19
CA LYS A 123 9.81 13.30 7.50
C LYS A 123 11.16 12.63 7.35
N ASN A 124 11.71 12.04 8.43
CA ASN A 124 12.98 11.32 8.37
C ASN A 124 12.96 10.14 7.38
N VAL A 125 11.89 9.34 7.40
CA VAL A 125 11.70 8.25 6.43
C VAL A 125 11.59 8.78 5.00
N SER A 126 10.88 9.90 4.80
CA SER A 126 10.78 10.56 3.49
C SER A 126 12.15 10.98 2.96
N ASP A 127 13.00 11.56 3.83
CA ASP A 127 14.35 12.02 3.47
C ASP A 127 15.26 10.83 3.13
N ILE A 128 15.20 9.73 3.90
CA ILE A 128 15.94 8.50 3.61
C ILE A 128 15.57 7.99 2.21
N ILE A 129 14.28 7.85 1.93
CA ILE A 129 13.78 7.35 0.64
C ILE A 129 14.20 8.30 -0.49
N TYR A 130 14.03 9.60 -0.31
CA TYR A 130 14.41 10.60 -1.31
C TYR A 130 15.90 10.49 -1.65
N ASN A 131 16.77 10.37 -0.64
CA ASN A 131 18.21 10.25 -0.85
C ASN A 131 18.64 8.92 -1.48
N ASP A 132 17.93 7.82 -1.17
CA ASP A 132 18.21 6.51 -1.76
C ASP A 132 17.74 6.44 -3.22
N LEU A 133 16.58 7.03 -3.55
CA LEU A 133 15.93 6.95 -4.85
C LEU A 133 16.27 8.10 -5.82
N ARG A 134 17.21 8.96 -5.46
CA ARG A 134 17.70 10.07 -6.34
C ARG A 134 18.45 9.59 -7.59
N THR A 135 18.32 8.35 -7.97
CA THR A 135 18.92 7.75 -9.16
C THR A 135 17.90 7.71 -10.28
N ASP A 136 18.33 7.76 -11.53
CA ASP A 136 17.47 7.68 -12.72
C ASP A 136 16.84 6.29 -12.93
N GLU A 137 17.00 5.38 -11.95
CA GLU A 137 16.54 3.99 -12.04
C GLU A 137 15.05 3.80 -11.69
N ILE A 138 14.42 4.82 -11.07
CA ILE A 138 12.98 4.81 -10.72
C ILE A 138 12.32 6.11 -11.16
N ASN A 139 11.22 6.00 -11.90
CA ASN A 139 10.38 7.13 -12.26
C ASN A 139 9.42 7.45 -11.11
N LEU A 140 9.91 8.23 -10.16
CA LEU A 140 9.15 8.66 -8.99
C LEU A 140 8.44 9.99 -9.32
N LYS A 141 7.10 9.96 -9.39
CA LYS A 141 6.31 11.16 -9.65
C LYS A 141 6.27 12.10 -8.44
N LYS A 142 6.12 11.54 -7.22
CA LYS A 142 5.98 12.31 -5.98
C LYS A 142 6.26 11.49 -4.74
N ILE A 143 6.86 12.12 -3.73
CA ILE A 143 6.90 11.65 -2.34
C ILE A 143 6.11 12.66 -1.49
N GLU A 144 5.21 12.17 -0.64
CA GLU A 144 4.35 13.01 0.21
C GLU A 144 4.17 12.38 1.58
N VAL A 145 4.17 13.22 2.62
CA VAL A 145 3.73 12.81 3.96
C VAL A 145 2.25 13.16 4.11
N LYS A 146 1.45 12.19 4.55
CA LYS A 146 0.01 12.32 4.80
C LYS A 146 -0.38 11.60 6.08
N HIS A 147 -1.56 11.91 6.63
CA HIS A 147 -2.16 11.03 7.64
C HIS A 147 -2.40 9.62 7.07
N GLY A 148 -2.34 8.61 7.94
CA GLY A 148 -2.45 7.21 7.56
C GLY A 148 -3.73 6.88 6.79
N CYS A 149 -4.87 7.40 7.22
CA CYS A 149 -6.17 7.21 6.60
C CYS A 149 -6.65 8.50 5.91
N THR A 150 -6.85 8.44 4.60
CA THR A 150 -7.39 9.56 3.80
C THR A 150 -8.91 9.51 3.69
N GLU A 151 -9.52 8.46 4.21
CA GLU A 151 -10.96 8.22 4.26
C GLU A 151 -11.70 9.29 5.09
N TYR A 152 -11.00 9.90 6.05
CA TYR A 152 -11.55 10.97 6.90
C TYR A 152 -11.59 12.36 6.21
N TYR A 153 -10.89 12.54 5.10
CA TYR A 153 -10.69 13.84 4.46
C TYR A 153 -11.97 14.47 3.92
N GLU A 154 -12.96 13.67 3.56
CA GLU A 154 -14.23 14.15 3.05
C GLU A 154 -15.04 14.85 4.14
N ASN A 155 -15.11 14.24 5.33
CA ASN A 155 -15.87 14.76 6.46
C ASN A 155 -15.07 15.75 7.30
N TYR A 156 -13.73 15.64 7.29
CA TYR A 156 -12.82 16.44 8.10
C TYR A 156 -11.71 17.05 7.27
N ASN A 157 -12.02 18.14 6.56
CA ASN A 157 -11.08 18.79 5.65
C ASN A 157 -9.79 19.25 6.35
N LEU A 158 -9.88 19.73 7.61
CA LEU A 158 -8.72 20.14 8.40
C LEU A 158 -7.75 18.98 8.68
N TYR A 159 -8.24 17.74 8.71
CA TYR A 159 -7.41 16.56 8.91
C TYR A 159 -6.43 16.28 7.74
N LYS A 160 -6.56 16.98 6.61
CA LYS A 160 -5.57 16.95 5.54
C LYS A 160 -4.25 17.60 5.95
N ASN A 161 -4.29 18.51 6.92
CA ASN A 161 -3.12 19.17 7.44
C ASN A 161 -2.35 18.23 8.37
N VAL A 162 -1.08 18.01 8.08
CA VAL A 162 -0.18 17.13 8.87
C VAL A 162 0.57 17.86 9.98
N GLU A 163 0.15 19.07 10.34
CA GLU A 163 0.75 19.84 11.43
C GLU A 163 0.49 19.21 12.81
N LYS A 164 1.42 19.40 13.75
CA LYS A 164 1.37 18.81 15.10
C LYS A 164 0.10 19.15 15.90
N ASN A 165 -0.46 20.32 15.70
CA ASN A 165 -1.58 20.81 16.52
C ASN A 165 -2.97 20.44 15.97
N ILE A 166 -3.04 19.58 14.94
CA ILE A 166 -4.32 19.21 14.35
C ILE A 166 -5.21 18.41 15.31
N THR A 167 -4.60 17.63 16.18
CA THR A 167 -5.31 16.88 17.22
C THR A 167 -6.06 17.83 18.16
N ASP A 168 -5.39 18.85 18.66
CA ASP A 168 -5.99 19.82 19.60
C ASP A 168 -7.13 20.61 18.97
N LYS A 169 -7.07 20.80 17.65
CA LYS A 169 -8.12 21.50 16.89
C LYS A 169 -9.34 20.66 16.58
N LEU A 170 -9.17 19.35 16.40
CA LEU A 170 -10.23 18.47 15.91
C LEU A 170 -10.72 17.45 16.94
N TYR A 171 -9.83 16.87 17.75
CA TYR A 171 -10.19 15.81 18.69
C TYR A 171 -10.92 16.38 19.91
N LYS A 172 -12.10 15.85 20.21
CA LYS A 172 -12.95 16.30 21.30
C LYS A 172 -12.96 15.28 22.43
N ASN A 173 -13.13 15.75 23.66
CA ASN A 173 -13.20 14.86 24.84
C ASN A 173 -14.39 13.87 24.77
N GLU A 174 -15.49 14.25 24.11
CA GLU A 174 -16.62 13.36 23.90
C GLU A 174 -16.25 12.17 22.98
N TRP A 175 -15.30 12.35 22.08
CA TRP A 175 -14.84 11.27 21.19
C TRP A 175 -14.12 10.17 21.96
N ALA A 176 -13.38 10.51 23.01
CA ALA A 176 -12.74 9.52 23.87
C ALA A 176 -13.76 8.58 24.49
N LYS A 177 -14.90 9.13 25.01
CA LYS A 177 -15.97 8.32 25.58
C LYS A 177 -16.61 7.39 24.54
N ILE A 178 -16.82 7.89 23.33
CA ILE A 178 -17.36 7.07 22.22
C ILE A 178 -16.39 5.94 21.87
N GLU A 179 -15.08 6.20 21.85
CA GLU A 179 -14.07 5.16 21.61
C GLU A 179 -14.09 4.11 22.72
N ASP A 180 -14.16 4.53 23.99
CA ASP A 180 -14.21 3.63 25.16
C ASP A 180 -15.47 2.74 25.15
N GLU A 181 -16.63 3.30 24.78
CA GLU A 181 -17.89 2.55 24.65
C GLU A 181 -17.83 1.56 23.49
N PHE A 182 -17.31 2.00 22.36
CA PHE A 182 -17.13 1.13 21.18
C PHE A 182 -16.20 -0.04 21.51
N ASP A 183 -15.12 0.20 22.25
CA ASP A 183 -14.15 -0.83 22.61
C ASP A 183 -14.74 -1.90 23.53
N LYS A 184 -15.62 -1.55 24.43
CA LYS A 184 -16.33 -2.52 25.27
C LYS A 184 -17.15 -3.51 24.42
N GLU A 185 -17.79 -3.03 23.36
CA GLU A 185 -18.55 -3.89 22.43
C GLU A 185 -17.61 -4.66 21.48
N TYR A 186 -16.59 -3.99 20.95
CA TYR A 186 -15.71 -4.51 19.91
C TYR A 186 -14.80 -5.65 20.40
N PHE A 187 -14.28 -5.56 21.61
CA PHE A 187 -13.39 -6.57 22.18
C PHE A 187 -14.12 -7.74 22.85
N THR A 188 -15.40 -7.63 23.16
CA THR A 188 -16.24 -8.74 23.64
C THR A 188 -16.66 -9.69 22.54
N ILE A 189 -16.71 -9.23 21.28
CA ILE A 189 -16.99 -10.05 20.12
C ILE A 189 -15.63 -10.40 19.51
N GLU A 190 -15.16 -11.64 19.59
CA GLU A 190 -13.91 -12.25 19.09
C GLU A 190 -13.29 -11.65 17.79
N ASN A 191 -13.15 -10.34 17.72
CA ASN A 191 -12.61 -9.64 16.56
C ASN A 191 -11.08 -9.47 16.60
N ILE A 192 -10.41 -10.14 17.54
CA ILE A 192 -8.95 -10.26 17.56
C ILE A 192 -8.54 -11.36 16.57
N GLN A 193 -8.88 -11.19 15.31
CA GLN A 193 -8.15 -11.87 14.26
C GLN A 193 -6.77 -11.21 14.20
N GLU A 194 -5.82 -11.77 14.95
CA GLU A 194 -4.42 -11.56 14.65
C GLU A 194 -4.21 -11.85 13.17
N ARG A 195 -4.09 -10.80 12.37
CA ARG A 195 -3.62 -10.99 11.00
C ARG A 195 -2.24 -11.59 11.13
N LYS A 196 -2.12 -12.89 10.84
CA LYS A 196 -0.82 -13.56 10.72
C LYS A 196 -0.08 -12.87 9.60
N PHE A 197 0.81 -11.95 9.97
CA PHE A 197 1.69 -11.30 9.01
C PHE A 197 2.89 -12.20 8.80
N ASN A 198 3.18 -12.50 7.55
CA ASN A 198 4.43 -13.12 7.21
C ASN A 198 5.56 -12.16 7.64
N ASN A 199 6.18 -12.47 8.77
CA ASN A 199 7.32 -11.73 9.33
C ASN A 199 8.59 -11.80 8.47
N THR A 200 8.53 -12.46 7.31
CA THR A 200 9.66 -12.57 6.39
C THR A 200 9.72 -11.32 5.53
N ILE A 201 10.29 -10.25 6.08
CA ILE A 201 10.53 -9.01 5.35
C ILE A 201 11.35 -9.27 4.07
N ASN A 202 12.25 -10.22 4.08
CA ASN A 202 13.30 -10.36 3.07
C ASN A 202 13.10 -11.54 2.11
N LYS A 203 11.89 -12.07 1.95
CA LYS A 203 11.70 -13.20 1.03
C LYS A 203 10.49 -12.99 0.13
N PHE A 204 10.76 -12.97 -1.16
CA PHE A 204 9.78 -13.15 -2.20
C PHE A 204 9.13 -14.53 -2.06
N ASN A 205 7.81 -14.61 -2.10
CA ASN A 205 7.05 -15.85 -1.93
C ASN A 205 5.95 -15.98 -2.99
N LEU A 206 5.30 -17.14 -3.03
CA LEU A 206 4.23 -17.41 -4.00
C LEU A 206 3.08 -16.40 -3.93
N SER A 207 2.66 -15.98 -2.74
CA SER A 207 1.60 -14.98 -2.58
C SER A 207 2.00 -13.64 -3.21
N ASP A 208 3.25 -13.21 -3.02
CA ASP A 208 3.77 -12.00 -3.66
C ASP A 208 3.78 -12.10 -5.17
N PHE A 209 4.21 -13.24 -5.68
CA PHE A 209 4.21 -13.49 -7.13
C PHE A 209 2.79 -13.41 -7.72
N LEU A 210 1.79 -14.01 -7.06
CA LEU A 210 0.42 -13.97 -7.52
C LEU A 210 -0.16 -12.54 -7.49
N ILE A 211 0.19 -11.74 -6.48
CA ILE A 211 -0.20 -10.34 -6.42
C ILE A 211 0.49 -9.53 -7.53
N ILE A 212 1.78 -9.77 -7.75
CA ILE A 212 2.53 -9.12 -8.84
C ILE A 212 1.93 -9.50 -10.19
N LYS A 213 1.52 -10.74 -10.41
CA LYS A 213 0.78 -11.13 -11.63
C LYS A 213 -0.49 -10.29 -11.83
N ASN A 214 -1.24 -10.02 -10.75
CA ASN A 214 -2.38 -9.11 -10.81
C ASN A 214 -1.95 -7.67 -11.16
N TRP A 215 -0.83 -7.18 -10.61
CA TRP A 215 -0.31 -5.86 -10.99
C TRP A 215 0.05 -5.78 -12.47
N LEU A 216 0.69 -6.82 -13.02
CA LEU A 216 1.00 -6.89 -14.46
C LEU A 216 -0.28 -6.91 -15.32
N LEU A 217 -1.31 -7.63 -14.85
CA LEU A 217 -2.62 -7.67 -15.51
C LEU A 217 -3.28 -6.29 -15.54
N TYR A 218 -3.27 -5.57 -14.41
CA TYR A 218 -3.78 -4.20 -14.35
C TYR A 218 -2.94 -3.23 -15.18
N ALA A 219 -1.61 -3.37 -15.20
CA ALA A 219 -0.73 -2.56 -16.02
C ALA A 219 -1.08 -2.70 -17.49
N ARG A 220 -1.20 -3.94 -18.00
CA ARG A 220 -1.65 -4.20 -19.37
C ARG A 220 -3.00 -3.54 -19.66
N ALA A 221 -3.96 -3.68 -18.75
CA ALA A 221 -5.29 -3.11 -18.91
C ALA A 221 -5.32 -1.57 -18.83
N LEU A 222 -4.34 -0.95 -18.17
CA LEU A 222 -4.12 0.50 -18.07
C LEU A 222 -3.22 1.06 -19.20
N ASP A 223 -2.82 0.23 -20.17
CA ASP A 223 -1.90 0.56 -21.28
C ASP A 223 -0.47 0.93 -20.79
N ASP A 224 -0.08 0.47 -19.61
CA ASP A 224 1.30 0.55 -19.14
C ASP A 224 2.10 -0.64 -19.67
N ASN A 225 2.97 -0.38 -20.65
CA ASN A 225 3.77 -1.41 -21.31
C ASN A 225 5.10 -1.73 -20.60
N SER A 226 5.42 -1.06 -19.49
CA SER A 226 6.68 -1.27 -18.76
C SER A 226 6.85 -2.71 -18.25
N TYR A 227 5.75 -3.44 -18.02
CA TYR A 227 5.79 -4.84 -17.63
C TYR A 227 6.52 -5.74 -18.63
N LYS A 228 6.58 -5.37 -19.92
CA LYS A 228 7.24 -6.17 -20.97
C LYS A 228 8.75 -6.30 -20.75
N GLU A 229 9.35 -5.38 -20.02
CA GLU A 229 10.77 -5.43 -19.67
C GLU A 229 11.09 -6.59 -18.70
N ILE A 230 10.14 -6.93 -17.83
CA ILE A 230 10.35 -7.84 -16.71
C ILE A 230 9.53 -9.13 -16.78
N PHE A 231 8.61 -9.25 -17.73
CA PHE A 231 7.77 -10.44 -17.87
C PHE A 231 7.55 -10.79 -19.33
N SER A 232 7.97 -12.00 -19.71
CA SER A 232 7.98 -12.45 -21.12
C SER A 232 6.74 -13.25 -21.52
N HIS A 233 5.93 -13.69 -20.54
CA HIS A 233 4.76 -14.51 -20.81
C HIS A 233 3.54 -13.65 -21.17
N GLU A 234 2.62 -14.25 -21.92
CA GLU A 234 1.37 -13.58 -22.25
C GLU A 234 0.51 -13.34 -21.01
N ILE A 235 -0.05 -12.13 -20.91
CA ILE A 235 -0.98 -11.74 -19.86
C ILE A 235 -2.38 -11.64 -20.47
N LYS A 236 -3.31 -12.51 -20.08
CA LYS A 236 -4.69 -12.49 -20.56
C LYS A 236 -5.57 -11.59 -19.68
N ILE A 237 -6.18 -10.55 -20.26
CA ILE A 237 -7.03 -9.58 -19.56
C ILE A 237 -8.50 -10.02 -19.42
N ASP A 238 -8.87 -11.15 -20.01
CA ASP A 238 -10.19 -11.78 -19.89
C ASP A 238 -10.55 -12.18 -18.46
N ARG A 239 -9.54 -12.42 -17.62
CA ARG A 239 -9.71 -12.70 -16.18
C ARG A 239 -10.24 -11.54 -15.33
N LEU A 240 -10.21 -10.32 -15.87
CA LEU A 240 -10.75 -9.15 -15.15
C LEU A 240 -12.26 -9.23 -15.07
N SER A 241 -12.79 -9.10 -13.85
CA SER A 241 -14.23 -8.97 -13.61
C SER A 241 -14.79 -7.70 -14.27
N LYS A 242 -16.11 -7.66 -14.49
CA LYS A 242 -16.77 -6.46 -15.02
C LYS A 242 -16.48 -5.23 -14.18
N ILE A 243 -16.56 -5.36 -12.84
CA ILE A 243 -16.30 -4.26 -11.89
C ILE A 243 -14.86 -3.72 -12.04
N GLU A 244 -13.89 -4.60 -12.28
CA GLU A 244 -12.50 -4.17 -12.46
C GLU A 244 -12.30 -3.48 -13.80
N LYS A 245 -12.91 -3.97 -14.86
CA LYS A 245 -12.90 -3.34 -16.19
C LYS A 245 -13.49 -1.93 -16.12
N ASP A 246 -14.63 -1.77 -15.44
CA ASP A 246 -15.27 -0.47 -15.26
C ASP A 246 -14.37 0.51 -14.49
N LYS A 247 -13.73 0.06 -13.41
CA LYS A 247 -12.75 0.87 -12.65
C LYS A 247 -11.55 1.27 -13.51
N ILE A 248 -11.02 0.38 -14.31
CA ILE A 248 -9.88 0.64 -15.20
C ILE A 248 -10.28 1.66 -16.27
N ASN A 249 -11.44 1.52 -16.88
CA ASN A 249 -11.94 2.47 -17.88
C ASN A 249 -12.07 3.87 -17.29
N LEU A 250 -12.64 4.01 -16.09
CA LEU A 250 -12.70 5.29 -15.38
C LEU A 250 -11.30 5.87 -15.13
N ARG A 251 -10.32 5.04 -14.78
CA ARG A 251 -8.93 5.49 -14.57
C ARG A 251 -8.21 5.93 -15.84
N LYS A 252 -8.59 5.41 -17.01
CA LYS A 252 -8.05 5.87 -18.30
C LYS A 252 -8.56 7.26 -18.68
N ILE A 253 -9.77 7.62 -18.25
CA ILE A 253 -10.36 8.94 -18.49
C ILE A 253 -9.74 10.00 -17.57
N ASP A 254 -9.31 9.61 -16.35
CA ASP A 254 -8.70 10.51 -15.35
C ASP A 254 -7.20 10.84 -15.66
N LYS A 255 -6.63 10.34 -16.76
CA LYS A 255 -5.30 10.69 -17.25
C LYS A 255 -5.37 11.96 -18.08
#